data_18a192624f8b0400e0eadffa4bc297ec
#
_entry.id   18a192624f8b0400e0eadffa4bc297ec
#
_cell.length_a   1.000
_cell.length_b   1.000
_cell.length_c   1.000
_cell.angle_alpha   90.00
_cell.angle_beta   90.00
_cell.angle_gamma   90.00
#
_symmetry.space_group_name_H-M   'P 1'
#
loop_
_entity.id
_entity.type
_entity.pdbx_description
1 polymer ?
#
loop_
_entity_poly.entity_id
_entity_poly.type
_entity_poly.pdbx_seq_one_letter_code
_entity_poly.pdbx_strand_id
1 'polypeptide(L)'
;NSAAQFVSGANLTWNYNGFHLGLTGVFSRFNRPLTPDTALYYRRYAPAGNGFGNIGIDYGYQHHRFSIAGETAIDSKGSLATTNNLSFQLSPSIALFSVQRYYAYQYQALLARSFADEGSVQNESGILLGTNWTVTRGLLVMAYTDFAYFSHPRYGVHQASQAWDNVLMTTYKHHHWEFLARYRFKIRGKDNADKTGITNETVQRGRLSLGYTSHGWSLCTQLDVALSNYLKRSFGYMATESVTCNALS
;
A
#
# COMPACT_ATOMS: atom_id res chain seq x y z
N ASN A 1 10.65 26.30 -22.31
CA ASN A 1 11.38 26.03 -21.05
C ASN A 1 11.10 24.60 -20.57
N SER A 2 11.81 23.59 -21.12
CA SER A 2 11.67 22.19 -20.74
C SER A 2 12.49 21.86 -19.48
N ALA A 3 11.92 21.06 -18.59
CA ALA A 3 12.65 20.42 -17.50
C ALA A 3 13.23 19.09 -18.03
N ALA A 4 14.51 18.84 -17.73
CA ALA A 4 15.18 17.58 -18.04
C ALA A 4 15.63 16.90 -16.74
N GLN A 5 15.50 15.58 -16.71
CA GLN A 5 15.96 14.73 -15.62
C GLN A 5 16.98 13.73 -16.16
N PHE A 6 18.10 13.61 -15.49
CA PHE A 6 19.06 12.53 -15.66
C PHE A 6 18.87 11.54 -14.52
N VAL A 7 18.84 10.26 -14.82
CA VAL A 7 18.73 9.16 -13.83
C VAL A 7 19.82 8.15 -14.14
N SER A 8 20.57 7.73 -13.14
CA SER A 8 21.52 6.63 -13.20
C SER A 8 21.36 5.74 -11.97
N GLY A 9 21.67 4.47 -12.13
CA GLY A 9 21.59 3.51 -11.03
C GLY A 9 22.35 2.24 -11.34
N ALA A 10 22.65 1.49 -10.28
CA ALA A 10 23.29 0.19 -10.34
C ALA A 10 22.69 -0.71 -9.26
N ASN A 11 22.63 -2.00 -9.57
CA ASN A 11 22.22 -3.04 -8.62
C ASN A 11 23.20 -4.20 -8.70
N LEU A 12 23.53 -4.74 -7.52
CA LEU A 12 24.30 -5.96 -7.36
C LEU A 12 23.51 -6.94 -6.51
N THR A 13 23.30 -8.15 -7.00
CA THR A 13 22.48 -9.16 -6.35
C THR A 13 23.27 -10.46 -6.17
N TRP A 14 23.14 -11.06 -4.99
CA TRP A 14 23.67 -12.38 -4.66
C TRP A 14 22.56 -13.28 -4.14
N ASN A 15 22.49 -14.50 -4.68
CA ASN A 15 21.50 -15.51 -4.30
C ASN A 15 22.19 -16.83 -3.98
N TYR A 16 21.86 -17.43 -2.84
CA TYR A 16 22.40 -18.73 -2.43
C TYR A 16 21.48 -19.45 -1.44
N ASN A 17 21.10 -20.70 -1.76
CA ASN A 17 20.33 -21.59 -0.88
C ASN A 17 19.12 -20.94 -0.17
N GLY A 18 18.28 -20.24 -0.94
CA GLY A 18 17.10 -19.54 -0.40
C GLY A 18 17.40 -18.17 0.22
N PHE A 19 18.67 -17.77 0.33
CA PHE A 19 19.08 -16.41 0.70
C PHE A 19 19.16 -15.52 -0.53
N HIS A 20 18.73 -14.29 -0.35
CA HIS A 20 18.86 -13.19 -1.29
C HIS A 20 19.48 -11.99 -0.58
N LEU A 21 20.44 -11.35 -1.20
CA LEU A 21 21.02 -10.08 -0.75
C LEU A 21 21.27 -9.20 -1.98
N GLY A 22 20.75 -7.99 -1.95
CA GLY A 22 20.95 -7.00 -2.99
C GLY A 22 21.48 -5.67 -2.45
N LEU A 23 22.22 -4.97 -3.26
CA LEU A 23 22.68 -3.60 -3.03
C LEU A 23 22.29 -2.76 -4.24
N THR A 24 21.50 -1.73 -4.01
CA THR A 24 21.01 -0.83 -5.08
C THR A 24 21.43 0.60 -4.79
N GLY A 25 21.98 1.27 -5.80
CA GLY A 25 22.22 2.70 -5.76
C GLY A 25 21.48 3.40 -6.89
N VAL A 26 20.82 4.52 -6.60
CA VAL A 26 20.09 5.33 -7.59
C VAL A 26 20.43 6.80 -7.37
N PHE A 27 20.72 7.50 -8.46
CA PHE A 27 20.95 8.94 -8.46
C PHE A 27 20.09 9.62 -9.53
N SER A 28 19.46 10.70 -9.15
CA SER A 28 18.59 11.51 -10.04
C SER A 28 19.01 12.97 -9.96
N ARG A 29 19.16 13.64 -11.11
CA ARG A 29 19.51 15.05 -11.19
C ARG A 29 18.63 15.78 -12.18
N PHE A 30 18.10 16.92 -11.78
CA PHE A 30 17.34 17.83 -12.62
C PHE A 30 18.22 18.99 -13.09
N ASN A 31 17.99 19.48 -14.31
CA ASN A 31 18.61 20.71 -14.83
C ASN A 31 18.08 21.97 -14.14
N ARG A 32 16.95 21.87 -13.44
CA ARG A 32 16.33 22.92 -12.62
C ARG A 32 16.00 22.40 -11.24
N PRO A 33 16.27 23.15 -10.17
CA PRO A 33 15.95 22.70 -8.83
C PRO A 33 14.44 22.58 -8.62
N LEU A 34 14.02 21.57 -7.88
CA LEU A 34 12.69 21.49 -7.32
C LEU A 34 12.57 22.51 -6.17
N THR A 35 11.61 23.40 -6.26
CA THR A 35 11.38 24.48 -5.26
C THR A 35 9.95 24.38 -4.71
N PRO A 36 9.66 23.36 -3.88
CA PRO A 36 8.35 23.25 -3.25
C PRO A 36 8.13 24.42 -2.30
N ASP A 37 6.87 24.83 -2.15
CA ASP A 37 6.49 25.80 -1.11
C ASP A 37 6.56 25.13 0.27
N THR A 38 7.70 25.23 0.93
CA THR A 38 7.99 24.64 2.25
C THR A 38 7.37 25.44 3.41
N ALA A 39 6.76 26.61 3.17
CA ALA A 39 5.96 27.31 4.16
C ALA A 39 4.66 26.56 4.47
N LEU A 40 4.17 25.76 3.52
CA LEU A 40 3.05 24.87 3.74
C LEU A 40 3.46 23.72 4.66
N TYR A 41 2.81 23.55 5.80
CA TYR A 41 3.14 22.57 6.84
C TYR A 41 3.31 21.15 6.32
N TYR A 42 2.47 20.71 5.35
CA TYR A 42 2.52 19.37 4.75
C TYR A 42 3.59 19.21 3.65
N ARG A 43 4.23 20.31 3.21
CA ARG A 43 5.34 20.29 2.23
C ARG A 43 6.69 20.63 2.83
N ARG A 44 6.79 20.78 4.15
CA ARG A 44 8.03 21.17 4.84
C ARG A 44 9.22 20.30 4.49
N TYR A 45 8.99 19.02 4.25
CA TYR A 45 10.02 18.03 3.92
C TYR A 45 9.88 17.48 2.50
N ALA A 46 9.14 18.15 1.63
CA ALA A 46 9.05 17.78 0.23
C ALA A 46 10.45 17.82 -0.43
N PRO A 47 10.70 16.96 -1.45
CA PRO A 47 11.97 16.96 -2.17
C PRO A 47 12.30 18.34 -2.72
N ALA A 48 13.44 18.93 -2.31
CA ALA A 48 13.92 20.24 -2.71
C ALA A 48 15.37 20.16 -3.17
N GLY A 49 15.72 20.94 -4.21
CA GLY A 49 17.03 20.91 -4.85
C GLY A 49 17.01 20.21 -6.20
N ASN A 50 18.19 19.91 -6.72
CA ASN A 50 18.36 19.35 -8.06
C ASN A 50 18.99 17.95 -8.11
N GLY A 51 19.55 17.46 -7.01
CA GLY A 51 20.20 16.15 -6.93
C GLY A 51 19.62 15.31 -5.79
N PHE A 52 19.28 14.05 -6.08
CA PHE A 52 18.69 13.10 -5.14
C PHE A 52 19.37 11.75 -5.31
N GLY A 53 19.93 11.22 -4.25
CA GLY A 53 20.59 9.92 -4.22
C GLY A 53 19.97 9.03 -3.16
N ASN A 54 19.87 7.74 -3.45
CA ASN A 54 19.41 6.72 -2.53
C ASN A 54 20.32 5.49 -2.65
N ILE A 55 20.66 4.89 -1.52
CA ILE A 55 21.33 3.59 -1.45
C ILE A 55 20.48 2.69 -0.58
N GLY A 56 20.18 1.48 -1.07
CA GLY A 56 19.38 0.49 -0.39
C GLY A 56 20.03 -0.89 -0.39
N ILE A 57 19.75 -1.62 0.68
CA ILE A 57 20.08 -3.04 0.82
C ILE A 57 18.74 -3.78 0.87
N ASP A 58 18.54 -4.71 -0.03
CA ASP A 58 17.42 -5.65 -0.01
C ASP A 58 17.93 -7.04 0.38
N TYR A 59 17.10 -7.75 1.11
CA TYR A 59 17.42 -9.05 1.66
C TYR A 59 16.20 -9.94 1.70
N GLY A 60 16.43 -11.25 1.58
CA GLY A 60 15.39 -12.24 1.64
C GLY A 60 15.92 -13.60 2.11
N TYR A 61 15.04 -14.35 2.72
CA TYR A 61 15.27 -15.74 3.05
C TYR A 61 13.98 -16.53 2.92
N GLN A 62 14.04 -17.63 2.21
CA GLN A 62 12.91 -18.54 2.05
C GLN A 62 13.32 -19.95 2.42
N HIS A 63 12.59 -20.57 3.34
CA HIS A 63 12.80 -21.95 3.78
C HIS A 63 11.48 -22.63 4.14
N HIS A 64 11.13 -23.69 3.42
CA HIS A 64 9.92 -24.48 3.63
C HIS A 64 8.65 -23.60 3.79
N ARG A 65 8.22 -23.38 5.04
CA ARG A 65 6.98 -22.68 5.42
C ARG A 65 7.19 -21.21 5.78
N PHE A 66 8.42 -20.74 5.76
CA PHE A 66 8.78 -19.41 6.22
C PHE A 66 9.43 -18.63 5.09
N SER A 67 9.03 -17.39 4.94
CA SER A 67 9.66 -16.42 4.02
C SER A 67 9.75 -15.08 4.70
N ILE A 68 10.94 -14.47 4.66
CA ILE A 68 11.17 -13.07 5.02
C ILE A 68 11.80 -12.36 3.84
N ALA A 69 11.37 -11.15 3.57
CA ALA A 69 11.98 -10.26 2.59
C ALA A 69 11.88 -8.83 3.08
N GLY A 70 12.89 -8.03 2.85
CA GLY A 70 12.89 -6.64 3.26
C GLY A 70 13.85 -5.81 2.45
N GLU A 71 13.69 -4.51 2.59
CA GLU A 71 14.57 -3.49 2.03
C GLU A 71 14.77 -2.39 3.06
N THR A 72 16.01 -1.94 3.19
CA THR A 72 16.36 -0.78 4.01
C THR A 72 17.21 0.16 3.17
N ALA A 73 16.78 1.40 3.05
CA ALA A 73 17.41 2.42 2.22
C ALA A 73 17.65 3.71 3.00
N ILE A 74 18.68 4.44 2.60
CA ILE A 74 18.99 5.79 3.08
C ILE A 74 19.03 6.74 1.88
N ASP A 75 18.61 7.98 2.12
CA ASP A 75 18.77 9.05 1.14
C ASP A 75 20.11 9.78 1.32
N SER A 76 20.44 10.70 0.41
CA SER A 76 21.65 11.52 0.43
C SER A 76 21.79 12.43 1.67
N LYS A 77 20.73 12.56 2.46
CA LYS A 77 20.70 13.32 3.73
C LYS A 77 20.81 12.42 4.97
N GLY A 78 20.89 11.08 4.77
CA GLY A 78 20.97 10.10 5.84
C GLY A 78 19.61 9.71 6.43
N SER A 79 18.49 10.11 5.81
CA SER A 79 17.17 9.71 6.27
C SER A 79 16.87 8.26 5.87
N LEU A 80 16.22 7.51 6.75
CA LEU A 80 15.99 6.07 6.63
C LEU A 80 14.59 5.74 6.14
N ALA A 81 14.48 4.72 5.29
CA ALA A 81 13.26 4.02 4.98
C ALA A 81 13.51 2.51 5.04
N THR A 82 12.59 1.76 5.63
CA THR A 82 12.65 0.29 5.67
C THR A 82 11.26 -0.33 5.54
N THR A 83 11.19 -1.46 4.84
CA THR A 83 10.01 -2.32 4.76
C THR A 83 10.42 -3.77 4.91
N ASN A 84 9.65 -4.54 5.66
CA ASN A 84 9.91 -5.94 5.95
C ASN A 84 8.62 -6.74 5.79
N ASN A 85 8.69 -7.82 5.03
CA ASN A 85 7.60 -8.74 4.78
C ASN A 85 7.93 -10.08 5.40
N LEU A 86 7.00 -10.63 6.16
CA LEU A 86 7.10 -11.95 6.75
C LEU A 86 5.90 -12.78 6.28
N SER A 87 6.14 -14.01 5.85
CA SER A 87 5.08 -14.98 5.55
C SER A 87 5.38 -16.30 6.22
N PHE A 88 4.35 -16.91 6.80
CA PHE A 88 4.44 -18.19 7.47
C PHE A 88 3.25 -19.08 7.11
N GLN A 89 3.54 -20.25 6.52
CA GLN A 89 2.54 -21.28 6.21
C GLN A 89 2.25 -22.10 7.46
N LEU A 90 1.19 -21.75 8.19
CA LEU A 90 0.80 -22.42 9.44
C LEU A 90 0.32 -23.85 9.16
N SER A 91 -0.48 -24.04 8.10
CA SER A 91 -0.97 -25.33 7.61
C SER A 91 -1.10 -25.29 6.07
N PRO A 92 -1.37 -26.41 5.39
CA PRO A 92 -1.63 -26.38 3.94
C PRO A 92 -2.73 -25.42 3.51
N SER A 93 -3.65 -25.09 4.42
CA SER A 93 -4.79 -24.21 4.15
C SER A 93 -4.70 -22.82 4.78
N ILE A 94 -3.74 -22.55 5.66
CA ILE A 94 -3.64 -21.26 6.38
C ILE A 94 -2.24 -20.68 6.22
N ALA A 95 -2.15 -19.48 5.65
CA ALA A 95 -0.93 -18.68 5.62
C ALA A 95 -1.14 -17.39 6.42
N LEU A 96 -0.16 -17.04 7.23
CA LEU A 96 -0.08 -15.75 7.94
C LEU A 96 0.92 -14.86 7.22
N PHE A 97 0.67 -13.56 7.21
CA PHE A 97 1.61 -12.59 6.65
C PHE A 97 1.63 -11.30 7.47
N SER A 98 2.78 -10.65 7.44
CA SER A 98 2.98 -9.36 8.10
C SER A 98 3.80 -8.45 7.20
N VAL A 99 3.49 -7.15 7.20
CA VAL A 99 4.29 -6.10 6.56
C VAL A 99 4.58 -5.04 7.62
N GLN A 100 5.85 -4.92 7.98
CA GLN A 100 6.33 -3.83 8.83
C GLN A 100 6.96 -2.77 7.94
N ARG A 101 6.72 -1.47 8.23
CA ARG A 101 7.30 -0.35 7.51
C ARG A 101 7.64 0.81 8.42
N TYR A 102 8.73 1.49 8.07
CA TYR A 102 9.13 2.74 8.68
C TYR A 102 9.75 3.64 7.61
N TYR A 103 9.18 4.82 7.42
CA TYR A 103 9.66 5.84 6.49
C TYR A 103 9.82 7.14 7.25
N ALA A 104 11.08 7.57 7.43
CA ALA A 104 11.35 8.84 8.08
C ALA A 104 10.64 9.99 7.36
N TYR A 105 10.14 10.96 8.12
CA TYR A 105 9.43 12.11 7.53
C TYR A 105 10.31 13.00 6.64
N GLN A 106 11.64 12.89 6.76
CA GLN A 106 12.61 13.60 5.94
C GLN A 106 13.11 12.78 4.75
N TYR A 107 12.77 11.49 4.65
CA TYR A 107 13.25 10.62 3.59
C TYR A 107 12.78 11.09 2.22
N GLN A 108 13.72 11.19 1.28
CA GLN A 108 13.50 11.69 -0.07
C GLN A 108 13.94 10.67 -1.11
N ALA A 109 12.98 10.01 -1.76
CA ALA A 109 13.24 9.09 -2.85
C ALA A 109 12.18 9.28 -3.95
N LEU A 110 12.57 9.96 -5.02
CA LEU A 110 11.67 10.34 -6.11
C LEU A 110 11.11 9.15 -6.89
N LEU A 111 11.86 8.05 -6.94
CA LEU A 111 11.53 6.85 -7.72
C LEU A 111 11.10 5.67 -6.84
N ALA A 112 11.16 5.81 -5.51
CA ALA A 112 10.75 4.75 -4.61
C ALA A 112 9.23 4.56 -4.63
N ARG A 113 8.82 3.29 -4.67
CA ARG A 113 7.44 2.85 -4.48
C ARG A 113 7.46 1.68 -3.51
N SER A 114 6.69 1.79 -2.46
CA SER A 114 6.54 0.73 -1.47
C SER A 114 5.12 0.76 -0.90
N PHE A 115 4.77 -0.26 -0.14
CA PHE A 115 3.49 -0.32 0.54
C PHE A 115 3.40 0.80 1.58
N ALA A 116 2.42 1.69 1.43
CA ALA A 116 2.15 2.79 2.33
C ALA A 116 0.65 3.14 2.35
N ASP A 117 0.14 3.63 3.48
CA ASP A 117 -1.28 3.99 3.61
C ASP A 117 -1.69 5.14 2.68
N GLU A 118 -0.79 6.10 2.45
CA GLU A 118 -1.01 7.26 1.56
C GLU A 118 -0.24 7.19 0.23
N GLY A 119 0.44 6.08 -0.05
CA GLY A 119 1.13 5.85 -1.31
C GLY A 119 2.47 6.59 -1.45
N SER A 120 2.95 7.26 -0.40
CA SER A 120 4.25 7.94 -0.38
C SER A 120 5.21 7.22 0.58
N VAL A 121 6.47 7.02 0.17
CA VAL A 121 7.52 6.43 1.01
C VAL A 121 8.13 7.52 1.87
N GLN A 122 7.32 8.13 2.72
CA GLN A 122 7.71 9.23 3.61
C GLN A 122 6.73 9.35 4.77
N ASN A 123 7.22 9.71 5.96
CA ASN A 123 6.41 10.07 7.14
C ASN A 123 5.40 9.01 7.55
N GLU A 124 5.79 7.73 7.57
CA GLU A 124 4.89 6.65 7.96
C GLU A 124 5.63 5.55 8.72
N SER A 125 5.05 5.13 9.85
CA SER A 125 5.42 3.91 10.56
C SER A 125 4.20 3.02 10.63
N GLY A 126 4.30 1.74 10.29
CA GLY A 126 3.12 0.90 10.30
C GLY A 126 3.42 -0.59 10.36
N ILE A 127 2.39 -1.32 10.72
CA ILE A 127 2.39 -2.78 10.72
C ILE A 127 1.05 -3.30 10.20
N LEU A 128 1.13 -4.17 9.22
CA LEU A 128 0.00 -4.94 8.71
C LEU A 128 0.17 -6.39 9.14
N LEU A 129 -0.90 -6.98 9.65
CA LEU A 129 -1.00 -8.39 9.99
C LEU A 129 -2.19 -8.99 9.26
N GLY A 130 -2.00 -10.13 8.63
CA GLY A 130 -3.07 -10.75 7.88
C GLY A 130 -2.96 -12.27 7.75
N THR A 131 -4.02 -12.84 7.23
CA THR A 131 -4.14 -14.27 6.96
C THR A 131 -4.86 -14.54 5.65
N ASN A 132 -4.41 -15.59 4.96
CA ASN A 132 -5.13 -16.24 3.87
C ASN A 132 -5.54 -17.64 4.33
N TRP A 133 -6.82 -17.94 4.28
CA TRP A 133 -7.37 -19.22 4.68
C TRP A 133 -8.20 -19.84 3.57
N THR A 134 -7.73 -20.97 3.04
CA THR A 134 -8.50 -21.84 2.14
C THR A 134 -9.38 -22.74 2.99
N VAL A 135 -10.64 -22.31 3.19
CA VAL A 135 -11.59 -23.01 4.08
C VAL A 135 -11.99 -24.36 3.51
N THR A 136 -12.26 -24.38 2.21
CA THR A 136 -12.58 -25.60 1.44
C THR A 136 -12.22 -25.37 -0.03
N ARG A 137 -12.39 -26.40 -0.88
CA ARG A 137 -12.13 -26.27 -2.30
C ARG A 137 -12.98 -25.15 -2.92
N GLY A 138 -12.33 -24.16 -3.46
CA GLY A 138 -12.94 -22.99 -4.08
C GLY A 138 -13.30 -21.83 -3.12
N LEU A 139 -13.27 -22.02 -1.78
CA LEU A 139 -13.57 -20.96 -0.81
C LEU A 139 -12.27 -20.46 -0.15
N LEU A 140 -11.92 -19.22 -0.45
CA LEU A 140 -10.79 -18.48 0.12
C LEU A 140 -11.31 -17.32 0.97
N VAL A 141 -10.77 -17.19 2.18
CA VAL A 141 -11.00 -16.04 3.08
C VAL A 141 -9.66 -15.34 3.30
N MET A 142 -9.62 -14.04 3.09
CA MET A 142 -8.50 -13.17 3.42
C MET A 142 -8.94 -12.13 4.44
N ALA A 143 -8.17 -11.96 5.49
CA ALA A 143 -8.39 -10.89 6.47
C ALA A 143 -7.07 -10.21 6.80
N TYR A 144 -7.08 -8.89 6.96
CA TYR A 144 -5.94 -8.16 7.51
C TYR A 144 -6.37 -6.95 8.34
N THR A 145 -5.47 -6.55 9.22
CA THR A 145 -5.50 -5.27 9.94
C THR A 145 -4.19 -4.55 9.68
N ASP A 146 -4.26 -3.26 9.37
CA ASP A 146 -3.12 -2.39 9.11
C ASP A 146 -3.19 -1.15 10.00
N PHE A 147 -2.17 -0.95 10.80
CA PHE A 147 -1.99 0.25 11.62
C PHE A 147 -0.89 1.11 11.04
N ALA A 148 -1.16 2.41 10.85
CA ALA A 148 -0.21 3.40 10.38
C ALA A 148 -0.18 4.61 11.32
N TYR A 149 1.02 5.09 11.63
CA TYR A 149 1.28 6.30 12.40
C TYR A 149 2.10 7.29 11.57
N PHE A 150 1.71 8.55 11.60
CA PHE A 150 2.32 9.67 10.89
C PHE A 150 2.81 10.68 11.92
N SER A 151 4.12 10.79 12.07
CA SER A 151 4.75 11.65 13.07
C SER A 151 4.69 13.13 12.73
N HIS A 152 4.50 13.47 11.44
CA HIS A 152 4.45 14.85 10.94
C HIS A 152 3.12 15.18 10.28
N PRO A 153 2.76 16.48 10.25
CA PRO A 153 1.58 16.96 9.53
C PRO A 153 1.54 16.50 8.07
N ARG A 154 0.32 16.27 7.59
CA ARG A 154 0.01 15.86 6.21
C ARG A 154 -1.03 16.80 5.61
N TYR A 155 -1.28 16.67 4.31
CA TYR A 155 -2.36 17.44 3.68
C TYR A 155 -3.70 17.19 4.39
N GLY A 156 -4.33 18.27 4.87
CA GLY A 156 -5.60 18.21 5.61
C GLY A 156 -5.50 17.65 7.04
N VAL A 157 -4.26 17.51 7.59
CA VAL A 157 -4.03 17.07 8.98
C VAL A 157 -2.83 17.81 9.56
N HIS A 158 -3.08 18.79 10.45
CA HIS A 158 -2.06 19.70 10.97
C HIS A 158 -1.17 19.12 12.08
N GLN A 159 -1.47 17.94 12.56
CA GLN A 159 -0.77 17.30 13.68
C GLN A 159 -0.37 15.86 13.34
N ALA A 160 0.43 15.24 14.21
CA ALA A 160 0.66 13.81 14.17
C ALA A 160 -0.67 13.05 14.23
N SER A 161 -0.79 11.96 13.49
CA SER A 161 -2.06 11.26 13.33
C SER A 161 -1.85 9.78 13.06
N GLN A 162 -2.92 9.03 13.09
CA GLN A 162 -2.91 7.58 12.88
C GLN A 162 -4.03 7.15 11.93
N ALA A 163 -3.86 5.97 11.35
CA ALA A 163 -4.88 5.30 10.58
C ALA A 163 -4.93 3.82 10.96
N TRP A 164 -6.13 3.26 10.92
CA TRP A 164 -6.36 1.84 11.16
C TRP A 164 -7.30 1.31 10.08
N ASP A 165 -6.83 0.35 9.28
CA ASP A 165 -7.53 -0.21 8.14
C ASP A 165 -7.74 -1.71 8.33
N ASN A 166 -8.98 -2.17 8.27
CA ASN A 166 -9.35 -3.57 8.43
C ASN A 166 -10.09 -4.04 7.19
N VAL A 167 -9.70 -5.20 6.68
CA VAL A 167 -10.34 -5.82 5.52
C VAL A 167 -10.67 -7.27 5.81
N LEU A 168 -11.86 -7.66 5.43
CA LEU A 168 -12.30 -9.05 5.30
C LEU A 168 -12.77 -9.26 3.86
N MET A 169 -12.22 -10.25 3.19
CA MET A 169 -12.59 -10.61 1.82
C MET A 169 -12.79 -12.11 1.74
N THR A 170 -13.86 -12.50 1.08
CA THR A 170 -14.18 -13.90 0.80
C THR A 170 -14.38 -14.05 -0.70
N THR A 171 -13.73 -15.05 -1.29
CA THR A 171 -13.91 -15.45 -2.69
C THR A 171 -14.34 -16.90 -2.74
N TYR A 172 -15.44 -17.17 -3.43
CA TYR A 172 -15.90 -18.54 -3.68
C TYR A 172 -16.01 -18.80 -5.17
N LYS A 173 -15.30 -19.85 -5.66
CA LYS A 173 -15.31 -20.28 -7.06
C LYS A 173 -15.90 -21.67 -7.16
N HIS A 174 -16.91 -21.81 -8.02
CA HIS A 174 -17.54 -23.10 -8.32
C HIS A 174 -17.92 -23.18 -9.79
N HIS A 175 -17.29 -24.11 -10.53
CA HIS A 175 -17.46 -24.26 -11.98
C HIS A 175 -17.22 -22.93 -12.72
N HIS A 176 -18.26 -22.36 -13.30
CA HIS A 176 -18.25 -21.11 -14.07
C HIS A 176 -18.53 -19.87 -13.23
N TRP A 177 -18.87 -20.05 -11.94
CA TRP A 177 -19.27 -18.97 -11.07
C TRP A 177 -18.15 -18.54 -10.13
N GLU A 178 -18.03 -17.24 -9.96
CA GLU A 178 -17.16 -16.61 -8.95
C GLU A 178 -17.98 -15.63 -8.13
N PHE A 179 -18.02 -15.84 -6.83
CA PHE A 179 -18.62 -14.91 -5.87
C PHE A 179 -17.53 -14.25 -5.05
N LEU A 180 -17.58 -12.91 -4.90
CA LEU A 180 -16.68 -12.14 -4.05
C LEU A 180 -17.50 -11.25 -3.10
N ALA A 181 -17.21 -11.34 -1.81
CA ALA A 181 -17.66 -10.38 -0.81
C ALA A 181 -16.45 -9.72 -0.15
N ARG A 182 -16.45 -8.40 -0.04
CA ARG A 182 -15.41 -7.64 0.64
C ARG A 182 -16.04 -6.59 1.55
N TYR A 183 -15.56 -6.55 2.79
CA TYR A 183 -15.85 -5.48 3.73
C TYR A 183 -14.55 -4.80 4.17
N ARG A 184 -14.52 -3.49 4.16
CA ARG A 184 -13.41 -2.67 4.64
C ARG A 184 -13.91 -1.64 5.63
N PHE A 185 -13.23 -1.56 6.76
CA PHE A 185 -13.47 -0.59 7.81
C PHE A 185 -12.18 0.17 8.08
N LYS A 186 -12.19 1.48 7.80
CA LYS A 186 -11.02 2.34 7.98
C LYS A 186 -11.35 3.49 8.92
N ILE A 187 -10.49 3.71 9.91
CA ILE A 187 -10.47 4.89 10.77
C ILE A 187 -9.19 5.66 10.46
N ARG A 188 -9.26 6.97 10.34
CA ARG A 188 -8.09 7.83 10.21
C ARG A 188 -8.27 9.15 10.95
N GLY A 189 -7.18 9.64 11.55
CA GLY A 189 -7.14 10.98 12.14
C GLY A 189 -7.22 12.05 11.05
N LYS A 190 -8.11 13.00 11.23
CA LYS A 190 -8.34 14.20 10.41
C LYS A 190 -8.42 15.42 11.31
N ASP A 191 -8.22 16.62 10.76
CA ASP A 191 -8.46 17.83 11.52
C ASP A 191 -9.93 17.92 11.94
N ASN A 192 -10.21 18.46 13.13
CA ASN A 192 -11.56 18.85 13.52
C ASN A 192 -12.02 20.08 12.67
N ALA A 193 -13.29 20.47 12.81
CA ALA A 193 -13.87 21.60 12.06
C ALA A 193 -13.05 22.89 12.22
N ASP A 194 -12.54 23.16 13.42
CA ASP A 194 -11.80 24.38 13.77
C ASP A 194 -10.28 24.25 13.52
N LYS A 195 -9.80 23.10 13.05
CA LYS A 195 -8.39 22.75 12.82
C LYS A 195 -7.48 22.90 14.05
N THR A 196 -8.06 22.83 15.23
CA THR A 196 -7.34 22.94 16.51
C THR A 196 -6.91 21.58 17.09
N GLY A 197 -7.48 20.48 16.59
CA GLY A 197 -7.21 19.14 17.05
C GLY A 197 -7.59 18.06 16.03
N ILE A 198 -7.41 16.82 16.42
CA ILE A 198 -7.69 15.64 15.58
C ILE A 198 -9.06 15.05 15.97
N THR A 199 -9.85 14.74 14.96
CA THR A 199 -11.04 13.90 15.05
C THR A 199 -10.90 12.68 14.14
N ASN A 200 -11.71 11.65 14.35
CA ASN A 200 -11.66 10.44 13.55
C ASN A 200 -12.64 10.51 12.36
N GLU A 201 -12.11 10.33 11.16
CA GLU A 201 -12.91 9.95 10.00
C GLU A 201 -13.06 8.43 9.99
N THR A 202 -14.29 7.94 9.90
CA THR A 202 -14.60 6.51 9.75
C THR A 202 -15.18 6.26 8.37
N VAL A 203 -14.60 5.32 7.63
CA VAL A 203 -15.07 4.92 6.30
C VAL A 203 -15.34 3.42 6.29
N GLN A 204 -16.55 3.05 5.93
CA GLN A 204 -16.96 1.66 5.71
C GLN A 204 -17.27 1.44 4.23
N ARG A 205 -16.78 0.34 3.67
CA ARG A 205 -17.04 -0.02 2.28
C ARG A 205 -17.38 -1.49 2.21
N GLY A 206 -18.49 -1.80 1.54
CA GLY A 206 -18.91 -3.15 1.19
C GLY A 206 -18.87 -3.32 -0.32
N ARG A 207 -18.45 -4.50 -0.78
CA ARG A 207 -18.53 -4.91 -2.18
C ARG A 207 -19.06 -6.33 -2.25
N LEU A 208 -20.04 -6.56 -3.10
CA LEU A 208 -20.47 -7.87 -3.54
C LEU A 208 -20.28 -7.95 -5.05
N SER A 209 -19.72 -9.05 -5.54
CA SER A 209 -19.54 -9.29 -6.96
C SER A 209 -19.90 -10.73 -7.29
N LEU A 210 -20.62 -10.91 -8.39
CA LEU A 210 -20.98 -12.20 -8.95
C LEU A 210 -20.49 -12.25 -10.40
N GLY A 211 -19.55 -13.16 -10.67
CA GLY A 211 -19.00 -13.42 -12.00
C GLY A 211 -19.50 -14.74 -12.55
N TYR A 212 -19.77 -14.77 -13.85
CA TYR A 212 -20.03 -15.99 -14.61
C TYR A 212 -19.17 -16.01 -15.86
N THR A 213 -18.42 -17.11 -16.09
CA THR A 213 -17.55 -17.26 -17.25
C THR A 213 -17.88 -18.57 -17.96
N SER A 214 -18.16 -18.52 -19.25
CA SER A 214 -18.41 -19.68 -20.12
C SER A 214 -17.86 -19.38 -21.51
N HIS A 215 -17.53 -20.41 -22.29
CA HIS A 215 -17.01 -20.41 -23.68
C HIS A 215 -17.01 -19.03 -24.39
N GLY A 216 -15.96 -18.23 -24.14
CA GLY A 216 -15.78 -16.92 -24.79
C GLY A 216 -16.61 -15.75 -24.20
N TRP A 217 -17.43 -15.97 -23.19
CA TRP A 217 -18.23 -14.94 -22.52
C TRP A 217 -17.88 -14.84 -21.03
N SER A 218 -17.80 -13.62 -20.53
CA SER A 218 -17.69 -13.32 -19.11
C SER A 218 -18.69 -12.22 -18.74
N LEU A 219 -19.49 -12.48 -17.73
CA LEU A 219 -20.44 -11.55 -17.14
C LEU A 219 -20.01 -11.28 -15.70
N CYS A 220 -20.01 -10.02 -15.29
CA CYS A 220 -19.72 -9.64 -13.90
C CYS A 220 -20.68 -8.55 -13.45
N THR A 221 -21.44 -8.85 -12.41
CA THR A 221 -22.33 -7.91 -11.70
C THR A 221 -21.68 -7.53 -10.39
N GLN A 222 -21.54 -6.24 -10.09
CA GLN A 222 -20.93 -5.74 -8.88
C GLN A 222 -21.77 -4.67 -8.21
N LEU A 223 -21.90 -4.76 -6.89
CA LEU A 223 -22.51 -3.75 -6.04
C LEU A 223 -21.49 -3.25 -5.02
N ASP A 224 -21.25 -1.95 -5.03
CA ASP A 224 -20.44 -1.23 -4.06
C ASP A 224 -21.32 -0.35 -3.18
N VAL A 225 -21.05 -0.34 -1.88
CA VAL A 225 -21.65 0.59 -0.92
C VAL A 225 -20.54 1.26 -0.11
N ALA A 226 -20.71 2.53 0.20
CA ALA A 226 -19.77 3.30 1.00
C ALA A 226 -20.52 4.18 2.01
N LEU A 227 -20.05 4.16 3.24
CA LEU A 227 -20.52 5.01 4.33
C LEU A 227 -19.30 5.73 4.91
N SER A 228 -19.33 7.06 4.94
CA SER A 228 -18.32 7.89 5.58
C SER A 228 -18.95 8.72 6.68
N ASN A 229 -18.26 8.80 7.81
CA ASN A 229 -18.62 9.64 8.94
C ASN A 229 -17.40 10.47 9.34
N TYR A 230 -17.44 11.74 8.94
CA TYR A 230 -16.48 12.79 9.31
C TYR A 230 -17.32 14.05 9.40
N LEU A 231 -17.13 15.08 9.99
CA LEU A 231 -17.95 16.28 10.14
C LEU A 231 -19.45 16.14 9.76
N LYS A 232 -19.73 15.38 8.69
CA LYS A 232 -21.07 14.98 8.23
C LYS A 232 -21.05 13.50 7.80
N ARG A 233 -22.20 12.85 7.95
CA ARG A 233 -22.40 11.47 7.45
C ARG A 233 -22.74 11.51 5.97
N SER A 234 -22.05 10.67 5.18
CA SER A 234 -22.24 10.52 3.75
C SER A 234 -22.46 9.05 3.41
N PHE A 235 -23.37 8.77 2.50
CA PHE A 235 -23.64 7.42 1.99
C PHE A 235 -23.62 7.45 0.47
N GLY A 236 -23.07 6.41 -0.15
CA GLY A 236 -23.05 6.22 -1.58
C GLY A 236 -23.17 4.75 -1.95
N TYR A 237 -23.73 4.47 -3.12
CA TYR A 237 -23.72 3.14 -3.72
C TYR A 237 -23.46 3.22 -5.22
N MET A 238 -22.97 2.12 -5.79
CA MET A 238 -22.73 1.98 -7.22
C MET A 238 -23.01 0.54 -7.62
N ALA A 239 -23.76 0.36 -8.69
CA ALA A 239 -23.96 -0.93 -9.35
C ALA A 239 -23.24 -0.89 -10.70
N THR A 240 -22.51 -1.96 -11.04
CA THR A 240 -21.77 -2.08 -12.29
C THR A 240 -22.07 -3.44 -12.91
N GLU A 241 -22.34 -3.42 -14.21
CA GLU A 241 -22.49 -4.60 -15.05
C GLU A 241 -21.39 -4.59 -16.10
N SER A 242 -20.70 -5.70 -16.26
CA SER A 242 -19.65 -5.86 -17.28
C SER A 242 -19.86 -7.14 -18.05
N VAL A 243 -19.89 -7.03 -19.38
CA VAL A 243 -19.97 -8.16 -20.32
C VAL A 243 -18.75 -8.13 -21.20
N THR A 244 -17.98 -9.21 -21.21
CA THR A 244 -16.83 -9.38 -22.09
C THR A 244 -17.07 -10.57 -23.00
N CYS A 245 -16.90 -10.36 -24.31
CA CYS A 245 -16.93 -11.41 -25.31
C CYS A 245 -15.54 -11.52 -25.94
N ASN A 246 -14.90 -12.67 -25.83
CA ASN A 246 -13.67 -12.98 -26.56
C ASN A 246 -14.09 -13.57 -27.91
N ALA A 247 -14.12 -12.76 -28.97
CA ALA A 247 -14.28 -13.27 -30.32
C ALA A 247 -13.07 -14.17 -30.60
N LEU A 248 -13.34 -15.45 -30.89
CA LEU A 248 -12.32 -16.38 -31.35
C LEU A 248 -11.75 -15.83 -32.67
N SER A 249 -10.46 -15.50 -32.68
CA SER A 249 -9.70 -15.28 -33.91
C SER A 249 -9.29 -16.59 -34.52
#